data_b59416526f8d1cefc148fdf5721e84a4
#
_entry.id   b59416526f8d1cefc148fdf5721e84a4
#
_cell.length_a   1.000
_cell.length_b   1.000
_cell.length_c   1.000
_cell.angle_alpha   90.00
_cell.angle_beta   90.00
_cell.angle_gamma   90.00
#
_symmetry.space_group_name_H-M   'P 1'
#
loop_
_entity.id
_entity.type
_entity.pdbx_description
1 polymer ?
#
loop_
_entity_poly.entity_id
_entity_poly.type
_entity_poly.pdbx_seq_one_letter_code
_entity_poly.pdbx_strand_id
1 'polypeptide(L)'
;VHHPVRNRVAGTVESISRITADTLYQCHQAFYRPGNMVLCAAGNIDPHRVVDIAREVLPAEHSTATAADHGQPEPKWVGEKLTRKTMPVSIPLFTLGFKGSPAAKGEGLRQRLVAELVCDVLFSTSAPLYNRLYEQGLLNSSFGSFYSSGPDCAFIVAEGESRNPEQVRREVLAEASRLGREGIAPELWERLKKAAYGTMVRHLNSMEDTCIELAEAHFNGEDYLSFPQIFQSIELADGETLLREWCVEERTALSVIDPED
;
A
#
# COMPACT_ATOMS: atom_id res chain seq x y z
N VAL A 1 -14.86 4.95 -3.20
CA VAL A 1 -16.30 4.90 -3.45
C VAL A 1 -16.61 4.10 -4.72
N HIS A 2 -15.91 4.35 -5.81
CA HIS A 2 -16.17 3.74 -7.12
C HIS A 2 -15.07 2.76 -7.55
N HIS A 3 -13.84 2.97 -7.11
CA HIS A 3 -12.67 2.23 -7.58
C HIS A 3 -12.79 0.71 -7.30
N PRO A 4 -12.38 -0.17 -8.25
CA PRO A 4 -12.46 -1.63 -8.10
C PRO A 4 -11.69 -2.20 -6.90
N VAL A 5 -10.70 -1.50 -6.33
CA VAL A 5 -9.95 -1.91 -5.13
C VAL A 5 -10.84 -2.23 -3.92
N ARG A 6 -12.08 -1.70 -3.90
CA ARG A 6 -13.09 -2.03 -2.88
C ARG A 6 -13.61 -3.48 -2.97
N ASN A 7 -13.44 -4.11 -4.11
CA ASN A 7 -13.93 -5.47 -4.34
C ASN A 7 -12.96 -6.48 -3.71
N ARG A 8 -13.51 -7.55 -3.17
CA ARG A 8 -12.70 -8.65 -2.65
C ARG A 8 -11.99 -9.36 -3.80
N VAL A 9 -10.65 -9.47 -3.75
CA VAL A 9 -9.86 -10.18 -4.76
C VAL A 9 -10.29 -11.64 -4.84
N ALA A 10 -10.55 -12.31 -3.70
CA ALA A 10 -11.03 -13.68 -3.65
C ALA A 10 -12.49 -13.84 -4.08
N GLY A 11 -13.22 -12.77 -4.36
CA GLY A 11 -14.63 -12.82 -4.74
C GLY A 11 -15.58 -13.24 -3.61
N THR A 12 -16.79 -13.63 -4.00
CA THR A 12 -17.84 -14.22 -3.14
C THR A 12 -18.23 -15.59 -3.66
N VAL A 13 -18.91 -16.41 -2.85
CA VAL A 13 -19.42 -17.72 -3.29
C VAL A 13 -20.23 -17.59 -4.58
N GLU A 14 -21.09 -16.57 -4.67
CA GLU A 14 -21.93 -16.31 -5.85
C GLU A 14 -21.11 -15.89 -7.07
N SER A 15 -20.05 -15.10 -6.89
CA SER A 15 -19.19 -14.69 -8.02
C SER A 15 -18.32 -15.84 -8.50
N ILE A 16 -17.75 -16.63 -7.58
CA ILE A 16 -16.91 -17.79 -7.90
C ILE A 16 -17.74 -18.87 -8.60
N SER A 17 -18.95 -19.15 -8.15
CA SER A 17 -19.81 -20.17 -8.75
C SER A 17 -20.21 -19.88 -10.20
N ARG A 18 -20.06 -18.64 -10.65
CA ARG A 18 -20.33 -18.21 -12.04
C ARG A 18 -19.11 -18.32 -12.97
N ILE A 19 -17.92 -18.55 -12.40
CA ILE A 19 -16.69 -18.70 -13.20
C ILE A 19 -16.72 -20.06 -13.90
N THR A 20 -16.59 -20.03 -15.22
CA THR A 20 -16.51 -21.22 -16.07
C THR A 20 -15.12 -21.38 -16.65
N ALA A 21 -14.82 -22.55 -17.22
CA ALA A 21 -13.58 -22.77 -17.97
C ALA A 21 -13.41 -21.73 -19.10
N ASP A 22 -14.49 -21.43 -19.82
CA ASP A 22 -14.46 -20.43 -20.89
C ASP A 22 -14.11 -19.03 -20.37
N THR A 23 -14.65 -18.63 -19.20
CA THR A 23 -14.28 -17.37 -18.55
C THR A 23 -12.78 -17.31 -18.27
N LEU A 24 -12.22 -18.41 -17.72
CA LEU A 24 -10.77 -18.46 -17.44
C LEU A 24 -9.93 -18.40 -18.71
N TYR A 25 -10.30 -19.11 -19.77
CA TYR A 25 -9.59 -19.03 -21.04
C TYR A 25 -9.68 -17.65 -21.69
N GLN A 26 -10.84 -16.99 -21.62
CA GLN A 26 -10.99 -15.61 -22.10
C GLN A 26 -10.10 -14.64 -21.33
N CYS A 27 -10.06 -14.72 -20.00
CA CYS A 27 -9.17 -13.92 -19.18
C CYS A 27 -7.69 -14.20 -19.51
N HIS A 28 -7.31 -15.46 -19.66
CA HIS A 28 -5.96 -15.84 -20.03
C HIS A 28 -5.57 -15.23 -21.40
N GLN A 29 -6.42 -15.38 -22.41
CA GLN A 29 -6.17 -14.81 -23.74
C GLN A 29 -6.09 -13.28 -23.73
N ALA A 30 -6.85 -12.60 -22.85
CA ALA A 30 -6.86 -11.15 -22.78
C ALA A 30 -5.62 -10.59 -22.09
N PHE A 31 -5.15 -11.23 -21.01
CA PHE A 31 -4.14 -10.63 -20.12
C PHE A 31 -2.75 -11.28 -20.22
N TYR A 32 -2.66 -12.58 -20.56
CA TYR A 32 -1.38 -13.30 -20.66
C TYR A 32 -0.80 -13.19 -22.08
N ARG A 33 -0.41 -11.97 -22.42
CA ARG A 33 0.22 -11.65 -23.71
C ARG A 33 1.55 -10.96 -23.49
N PRO A 34 2.57 -11.17 -24.35
CA PRO A 34 3.90 -10.56 -24.17
C PRO A 34 3.87 -9.03 -23.99
N GLY A 35 2.96 -8.32 -24.69
CA GLY A 35 2.81 -6.87 -24.54
C GLY A 35 2.19 -6.41 -23.22
N ASN A 36 1.67 -7.33 -22.40
CA ASN A 36 1.08 -7.06 -21.08
C ASN A 36 1.89 -7.67 -19.93
N MET A 37 3.11 -8.14 -20.20
CA MET A 37 3.95 -8.84 -19.24
C MET A 37 5.36 -8.25 -19.25
N VAL A 38 6.05 -8.40 -18.12
CA VAL A 38 7.48 -8.10 -17.99
C VAL A 38 8.21 -9.31 -17.44
N LEU A 39 9.37 -9.60 -17.98
CA LEU A 39 10.29 -10.62 -17.47
C LEU A 39 11.40 -9.93 -16.69
N CYS A 40 11.43 -10.13 -15.38
CA CYS A 40 12.52 -9.69 -14.52
C CYS A 40 13.35 -10.90 -14.08
N ALA A 41 14.65 -10.77 -14.10
CA ALA A 41 15.55 -11.83 -13.67
C ALA A 41 16.72 -11.22 -12.89
N ALA A 42 16.99 -11.74 -11.70
CA ALA A 42 18.11 -11.33 -10.86
C ALA A 42 18.88 -12.53 -10.36
N GLY A 43 20.21 -12.44 -10.29
CA GLY A 43 21.09 -13.51 -9.83
C GLY A 43 22.41 -13.57 -10.60
N ASN A 44 23.15 -14.65 -10.40
CA ASN A 44 24.38 -14.90 -11.16
C ASN A 44 24.05 -15.52 -12.54
N ILE A 45 23.51 -14.69 -13.43
CA ILE A 45 23.01 -15.08 -14.75
C ILE A 45 23.64 -14.22 -15.85
N ASP A 46 23.72 -14.76 -17.07
CA ASP A 46 24.06 -13.98 -18.26
C ASP A 46 22.77 -13.33 -18.83
N PRO A 47 22.65 -11.99 -18.79
CA PRO A 47 21.47 -11.29 -19.29
C PRO A 47 21.22 -11.56 -20.79
N HIS A 48 22.26 -11.70 -21.60
CA HIS A 48 22.11 -11.98 -23.04
C HIS A 48 21.49 -13.36 -23.27
N ARG A 49 21.93 -14.35 -22.50
CA ARG A 49 21.37 -15.69 -22.57
C ARG A 49 19.90 -15.72 -22.19
N VAL A 50 19.48 -14.95 -21.16
CA VAL A 50 18.05 -14.85 -20.77
C VAL A 50 17.23 -14.24 -21.91
N VAL A 51 17.71 -13.16 -22.51
CA VAL A 51 17.04 -12.50 -23.65
C VAL A 51 16.94 -13.45 -24.85
N ASP A 52 17.99 -14.21 -25.16
CA ASP A 52 17.98 -15.13 -26.29
C ASP A 52 16.96 -16.27 -26.07
N ILE A 53 16.93 -16.85 -24.88
CA ILE A 53 15.91 -17.85 -24.52
C ILE A 53 14.50 -17.25 -24.64
N ALA A 54 14.29 -16.05 -24.12
CA ALA A 54 12.98 -15.38 -24.22
C ALA A 54 12.56 -15.19 -25.68
N ARG A 55 13.49 -14.81 -26.57
CA ARG A 55 13.21 -14.65 -28.03
C ARG A 55 12.90 -15.97 -28.71
N GLU A 56 13.50 -17.06 -28.27
CA GLU A 56 13.24 -18.40 -28.81
C GLU A 56 11.86 -18.96 -28.42
N VAL A 57 11.42 -18.63 -27.19
CA VAL A 57 10.23 -19.24 -26.58
C VAL A 57 8.96 -18.39 -26.74
N LEU A 58 9.12 -17.05 -26.69
CA LEU A 58 7.98 -16.14 -26.77
C LEU A 58 7.49 -15.98 -28.23
N PRO A 59 6.17 -15.87 -28.46
CA PRO A 59 5.64 -15.63 -29.79
C PRO A 59 6.14 -14.30 -30.35
N ALA A 60 6.45 -14.28 -31.64
CA ALA A 60 6.92 -13.07 -32.36
C ALA A 60 5.83 -11.99 -32.53
N GLU A 61 4.59 -12.26 -32.14
CA GLU A 61 3.49 -11.32 -32.29
C GLU A 61 3.62 -10.17 -31.29
N HIS A 62 3.63 -8.94 -31.82
CA HIS A 62 3.53 -7.75 -31.01
C HIS A 62 2.08 -7.53 -30.57
N SER A 63 1.77 -7.93 -29.34
CA SER A 63 0.49 -7.60 -28.73
C SER A 63 0.61 -6.26 -27.99
N THR A 64 -0.42 -5.43 -28.12
CA THR A 64 -0.53 -4.21 -27.31
C THR A 64 -0.99 -4.54 -25.90
N ALA A 65 -0.51 -3.76 -24.93
CA ALA A 65 -1.00 -3.87 -23.54
C ALA A 65 -2.52 -3.63 -23.50
N THR A 66 -3.21 -4.40 -22.66
CA THR A 66 -4.63 -4.22 -22.42
C THR A 66 -4.83 -3.01 -21.52
N ALA A 67 -5.52 -1.98 -21.99
CA ALA A 67 -5.86 -0.83 -21.16
C ALA A 67 -6.84 -1.27 -20.06
N ALA A 68 -6.53 -0.93 -18.82
CA ALA A 68 -7.42 -1.13 -17.69
C ALA A 68 -8.36 0.08 -17.56
N ASP A 69 -9.67 -0.20 -17.38
CA ASP A 69 -10.65 0.80 -17.01
C ASP A 69 -10.93 0.71 -15.51
N HIS A 70 -10.49 1.71 -14.78
CA HIS A 70 -10.70 1.81 -13.33
C HIS A 70 -11.99 2.56 -12.96
N GLY A 71 -12.80 2.93 -13.97
CA GLY A 71 -14.08 3.61 -13.80
C GLY A 71 -13.93 5.12 -13.57
N GLN A 72 -14.88 5.67 -12.82
CA GLN A 72 -14.90 7.12 -12.55
C GLN A 72 -13.82 7.50 -11.54
N PRO A 73 -13.27 8.74 -11.65
CA PRO A 73 -12.33 9.26 -10.67
C PRO A 73 -12.88 9.19 -9.25
N GLU A 74 -12.05 8.76 -8.31
CA GLU A 74 -12.43 8.67 -6.90
C GLU A 74 -12.47 10.06 -6.24
N PRO A 75 -13.52 10.36 -5.44
CA PRO A 75 -13.55 11.58 -4.64
C PRO A 75 -12.43 11.54 -3.59
N LYS A 76 -11.93 12.71 -3.18
CA LYS A 76 -10.88 12.83 -2.16
C LYS A 76 -11.32 12.39 -0.77
N TRP A 77 -12.62 12.42 -0.48
CA TRP A 77 -13.21 12.02 0.81
C TRP A 77 -13.74 10.58 0.80
N VAL A 78 -13.92 10.02 1.98
CA VAL A 78 -14.53 8.70 2.14
C VAL A 78 -16.06 8.78 2.01
N GLY A 79 -16.67 7.75 1.44
CA GLY A 79 -18.13 7.67 1.32
C GLY A 79 -18.80 7.29 2.63
N GLU A 80 -18.15 6.43 3.43
CA GLU A 80 -18.63 5.94 4.71
C GLU A 80 -17.49 6.01 5.73
N LYS A 81 -17.76 6.62 6.89
CA LYS A 81 -16.75 6.84 7.93
C LYS A 81 -16.62 5.69 8.91
N LEU A 82 -17.69 4.88 9.06
CA LEU A 82 -17.74 3.74 9.97
C LEU A 82 -18.58 2.62 9.37
N THR A 83 -18.00 1.42 9.30
CA THR A 83 -18.72 0.20 8.95
C THR A 83 -18.50 -0.82 10.05
N ARG A 84 -19.58 -1.54 10.44
CA ARG A 84 -19.50 -2.61 11.43
C ARG A 84 -20.10 -3.90 10.90
N LYS A 85 -19.49 -5.02 11.29
CA LYS A 85 -20.01 -6.37 11.08
C LYS A 85 -19.75 -7.22 12.31
N THR A 86 -20.62 -8.18 12.56
CA THR A 86 -20.44 -9.18 13.60
C THR A 86 -19.93 -10.48 12.99
N MET A 87 -18.90 -11.08 13.58
CA MET A 87 -18.30 -12.34 13.15
C MET A 87 -17.75 -13.10 14.38
N PRO A 88 -17.45 -14.42 14.26
CA PRO A 88 -16.92 -15.22 15.38
C PRO A 88 -15.44 -14.87 15.63
N VAL A 89 -15.21 -13.73 16.28
CA VAL A 89 -13.91 -13.25 16.75
C VAL A 89 -13.94 -13.08 18.27
N SER A 90 -12.79 -13.15 18.94
CA SER A 90 -12.71 -13.02 20.41
C SER A 90 -12.57 -11.57 20.89
N ILE A 91 -11.97 -10.74 20.07
CA ILE A 91 -11.72 -9.31 20.33
C ILE A 91 -12.09 -8.57 19.06
N PRO A 92 -12.68 -7.36 19.14
CA PRO A 92 -12.98 -6.60 17.94
C PRO A 92 -11.73 -6.36 17.08
N LEU A 93 -11.83 -6.71 15.80
CA LEU A 93 -10.82 -6.40 14.79
C LEU A 93 -11.16 -5.04 14.16
N PHE A 94 -10.16 -4.25 13.88
CA PHE A 94 -10.37 -2.98 13.20
C PHE A 94 -9.40 -2.76 12.06
N THR A 95 -9.87 -2.02 11.08
CA THR A 95 -9.06 -1.46 9.98
C THR A 95 -9.38 0.02 9.87
N LEU A 96 -8.39 0.86 10.11
CA LEU A 96 -8.46 2.32 10.00
C LEU A 96 -7.73 2.73 8.72
N GLY A 97 -8.47 3.24 7.75
CA GLY A 97 -7.95 3.65 6.45
C GLY A 97 -7.91 5.16 6.28
N PHE A 98 -6.84 5.67 5.70
CA PHE A 98 -6.66 7.07 5.31
C PHE A 98 -6.57 7.15 3.79
N LYS A 99 -7.56 7.74 3.16
CA LYS A 99 -7.62 7.85 1.71
C LYS A 99 -6.64 8.92 1.21
N GLY A 100 -5.67 8.48 0.42
CA GLY A 100 -4.70 9.34 -0.25
C GLY A 100 -5.16 9.84 -1.61
N SER A 101 -4.27 10.47 -2.30
CA SER A 101 -4.39 10.82 -3.71
C SER A 101 -3.41 9.98 -4.51
N PRO A 102 -3.79 9.47 -5.71
CA PRO A 102 -2.84 8.76 -6.56
C PRO A 102 -1.64 9.64 -6.88
N ALA A 103 -0.48 9.01 -7.00
CA ALA A 103 0.74 9.69 -7.37
C ALA A 103 0.65 10.26 -8.79
N ALA A 104 1.33 11.37 -9.04
CA ALA A 104 1.59 11.80 -10.40
C ALA A 104 2.48 10.77 -11.12
N LYS A 105 2.39 10.73 -12.44
CA LYS A 105 3.20 9.80 -13.25
C LYS A 105 4.70 9.99 -12.96
N GLY A 106 5.36 8.90 -12.59
CA GLY A 106 6.79 8.88 -12.24
C GLY A 106 7.10 9.31 -10.80
N GLU A 107 6.08 9.61 -9.97
CA GLU A 107 6.23 10.02 -8.58
C GLU A 107 5.76 8.96 -7.58
N GLY A 108 5.36 7.78 -8.04
CA GLY A 108 4.79 6.72 -7.19
C GLY A 108 5.78 6.21 -6.18
N LEU A 109 7.03 5.95 -6.57
CA LEU A 109 8.09 5.50 -5.67
C LEU A 109 8.37 6.55 -4.58
N ARG A 110 8.47 7.84 -4.95
CA ARG A 110 8.66 8.91 -3.97
C ARG A 110 7.48 9.00 -3.00
N GLN A 111 6.25 8.99 -3.53
CA GLN A 111 5.04 9.02 -2.69
C GLN A 111 4.97 7.83 -1.74
N ARG A 112 5.31 6.61 -2.21
CA ARG A 112 5.39 5.41 -1.38
C ARG A 112 6.36 5.61 -0.23
N LEU A 113 7.58 6.03 -0.51
CA LEU A 113 8.61 6.23 0.51
C LEU A 113 8.21 7.27 1.58
N VAL A 114 7.58 8.38 1.16
CA VAL A 114 7.07 9.39 2.10
C VAL A 114 5.91 8.82 2.94
N ALA A 115 4.98 8.08 2.33
CA ALA A 115 3.85 7.50 3.03
C ALA A 115 4.26 6.41 4.03
N GLU A 116 5.25 5.57 3.69
CA GLU A 116 5.83 4.57 4.60
C GLU A 116 6.53 5.25 5.79
N LEU A 117 7.27 6.33 5.56
CA LEU A 117 7.85 7.12 6.65
C LEU A 117 6.78 7.74 7.56
N VAL A 118 5.66 8.18 7.01
CA VAL A 118 4.52 8.68 7.81
C VAL A 118 3.86 7.56 8.59
N CYS A 119 3.72 6.35 8.01
CA CYS A 119 3.30 5.17 8.75
C CYS A 119 4.22 4.91 9.96
N ASP A 120 5.53 4.97 9.75
CA ASP A 120 6.51 4.77 10.82
C ASP A 120 6.44 5.84 11.91
N VAL A 121 6.23 7.10 11.53
CA VAL A 121 6.07 8.22 12.48
C VAL A 121 4.84 8.03 13.38
N LEU A 122 3.73 7.55 12.82
CA LEU A 122 2.49 7.34 13.57
C LEU A 122 2.41 6.00 14.28
N PHE A 123 2.87 4.93 13.64
CA PHE A 123 2.44 3.57 13.95
C PHE A 123 3.57 2.60 14.28
N SER A 124 4.84 2.95 14.02
CA SER A 124 5.94 2.05 14.39
C SER A 124 5.98 1.80 15.90
N THR A 125 6.52 0.65 16.31
CA THR A 125 6.69 0.30 17.73
C THR A 125 7.55 1.30 18.51
N SER A 126 8.28 2.16 17.83
CA SER A 126 9.06 3.25 18.42
C SER A 126 8.32 4.61 18.40
N ALA A 127 7.11 4.66 17.84
CA ALA A 127 6.29 5.88 17.81
C ALA A 127 5.66 6.16 19.18
N PRO A 128 5.65 7.41 19.64
CA PRO A 128 5.03 7.78 20.92
C PRO A 128 3.54 7.41 20.99
N LEU A 129 2.82 7.52 19.88
CA LEU A 129 1.41 7.13 19.81
C LEU A 129 1.23 5.64 20.05
N TYR A 130 2.00 4.77 19.37
CA TYR A 130 1.92 3.33 19.55
C TYR A 130 2.15 2.95 21.01
N ASN A 131 3.23 3.45 21.62
CA ASN A 131 3.57 3.12 23.02
C ASN A 131 2.45 3.54 23.97
N ARG A 132 1.90 4.75 23.82
CA ARG A 132 0.79 5.24 24.65
C ARG A 132 -0.45 4.35 24.52
N LEU A 133 -0.84 3.98 23.29
CA LEU A 133 -2.01 3.14 23.06
C LEU A 133 -1.80 1.69 23.56
N TYR A 134 -0.58 1.18 23.42
CA TYR A 134 -0.20 -0.15 23.90
C TYR A 134 -0.25 -0.21 25.45
N GLU A 135 0.31 0.78 26.14
CA GLU A 135 0.27 0.90 27.60
C GLU A 135 -1.16 1.04 28.13
N GLN A 136 -2.06 1.69 27.38
CA GLN A 136 -3.48 1.78 27.70
C GLN A 136 -4.28 0.49 27.40
N GLY A 137 -3.65 -0.52 26.84
CA GLY A 137 -4.31 -1.77 26.41
C GLY A 137 -5.28 -1.58 25.23
N LEU A 138 -5.15 -0.48 24.47
CA LEU A 138 -5.94 -0.20 23.27
C LEU A 138 -5.39 -0.89 22.03
N LEU A 139 -4.10 -1.22 22.02
CA LEU A 139 -3.43 -1.99 20.98
C LEU A 139 -2.69 -3.17 21.60
N ASN A 140 -2.42 -4.18 20.80
CA ASN A 140 -1.57 -5.31 21.14
C ASN A 140 -0.53 -5.58 20.02
N SER A 141 0.18 -6.69 20.09
CA SER A 141 1.21 -7.05 19.11
C SER A 141 0.69 -7.42 17.72
N SER A 142 -0.63 -7.56 17.54
CA SER A 142 -1.24 -7.79 16.23
C SER A 142 -1.35 -6.51 15.39
N PHE A 143 -1.14 -5.33 16.02
CA PHE A 143 -1.25 -4.05 15.32
C PHE A 143 -0.15 -3.86 14.28
N GLY A 144 -0.56 -3.43 13.10
CA GLY A 144 0.32 -3.10 12.00
C GLY A 144 -0.21 -1.95 11.15
N SER A 145 0.64 -1.44 10.29
CA SER A 145 0.27 -0.42 9.33
C SER A 145 1.05 -0.59 8.03
N PHE A 146 0.45 -0.14 6.93
CA PHE A 146 1.09 -0.17 5.63
C PHE A 146 0.52 0.91 4.70
N TYR A 147 1.29 1.27 3.70
CA TYR A 147 0.84 2.03 2.56
C TYR A 147 0.51 1.07 1.42
N SER A 148 -0.54 1.39 0.67
CA SER A 148 -0.90 0.69 -0.56
C SER A 148 -1.30 1.67 -1.64
N SER A 149 -0.89 1.40 -2.86
CA SER A 149 -1.27 2.18 -4.03
C SER A 149 -1.52 1.28 -5.22
N GLY A 150 -2.24 1.82 -6.17
CA GLY A 150 -2.50 1.21 -7.46
C GLY A 150 -2.89 2.30 -8.44
N PRO A 151 -3.20 1.93 -9.67
CA PRO A 151 -3.70 2.89 -10.65
C PRO A 151 -4.91 3.65 -10.07
N ASP A 152 -4.83 4.98 -10.05
CA ASP A 152 -5.88 5.90 -9.59
C ASP A 152 -6.30 5.78 -8.11
N CYS A 153 -5.55 5.07 -7.27
CA CYS A 153 -5.81 5.00 -5.84
C CYS A 153 -4.53 4.97 -5.00
N ALA A 154 -4.62 5.51 -3.78
CA ALA A 154 -3.60 5.37 -2.75
C ALA A 154 -4.25 5.48 -1.37
N PHE A 155 -3.72 4.76 -0.39
CA PHE A 155 -4.23 4.81 0.99
C PHE A 155 -3.20 4.28 2.00
N ILE A 156 -3.31 4.76 3.22
CA ILE A 156 -2.62 4.20 4.38
C ILE A 156 -3.63 3.39 5.17
N VAL A 157 -3.20 2.25 5.70
CA VAL A 157 -4.00 1.38 6.56
C VAL A 157 -3.27 1.17 7.88
N ALA A 158 -4.02 1.24 8.98
CA ALA A 158 -3.61 0.75 10.29
C ALA A 158 -4.65 -0.26 10.77
N GLU A 159 -4.23 -1.43 11.18
CA GLU A 159 -5.13 -2.53 11.51
C GLU A 159 -4.64 -3.32 12.72
N GLY A 160 -5.55 -4.01 13.37
CA GLY A 160 -5.25 -4.85 14.52
C GLY A 160 -6.49 -5.17 15.36
N GLU A 161 -6.24 -5.56 16.59
CA GLU A 161 -7.26 -5.85 17.59
C GLU A 161 -7.34 -4.70 18.59
N SER A 162 -8.56 -4.33 18.98
CA SER A 162 -8.81 -3.35 20.04
C SER A 162 -10.16 -3.57 20.70
N ARG A 163 -10.22 -3.43 22.02
CA ARG A 163 -11.50 -3.39 22.73
C ARG A 163 -12.28 -2.09 22.50
N ASN A 164 -11.63 -1.06 21.97
CA ASN A 164 -12.26 0.24 21.66
C ASN A 164 -11.68 0.84 20.39
N PRO A 165 -12.04 0.32 19.20
CA PRO A 165 -11.55 0.82 17.91
C PRO A 165 -11.81 2.31 17.66
N GLU A 166 -12.96 2.84 18.12
CA GLU A 166 -13.25 4.27 17.95
C GLU A 166 -12.34 5.16 18.78
N GLN A 167 -11.91 4.70 19.96
CA GLN A 167 -10.93 5.43 20.73
C GLN A 167 -9.57 5.44 20.02
N VAL A 168 -9.14 4.30 19.46
CA VAL A 168 -7.92 4.23 18.64
C VAL A 168 -8.00 5.24 17.49
N ARG A 169 -9.11 5.27 16.74
CA ARG A 169 -9.32 6.25 15.68
C ARG A 169 -9.19 7.68 16.17
N ARG A 170 -9.83 8.03 17.29
CA ARG A 170 -9.76 9.40 17.86
C ARG A 170 -8.32 9.78 18.23
N GLU A 171 -7.59 8.90 18.89
CA GLU A 171 -6.20 9.12 19.30
C GLU A 171 -5.27 9.30 18.10
N VAL A 172 -5.45 8.45 17.07
CA VAL A 172 -4.67 8.54 15.83
C VAL A 172 -4.92 9.86 15.11
N LEU A 173 -6.18 10.28 14.95
CA LEU A 173 -6.51 11.56 14.33
C LEU A 173 -6.01 12.76 15.14
N ALA A 174 -6.10 12.68 16.46
CA ALA A 174 -5.58 13.73 17.36
C ALA A 174 -4.07 13.87 17.21
N GLU A 175 -3.33 12.76 17.18
CA GLU A 175 -1.88 12.77 17.00
C GLU A 175 -1.48 13.26 15.62
N ALA A 176 -2.13 12.78 14.55
CA ALA A 176 -1.87 13.25 13.19
C ALA A 176 -2.11 14.77 13.07
N SER A 177 -3.21 15.27 13.66
CA SER A 177 -3.52 16.70 13.72
C SER A 177 -2.48 17.49 14.53
N ARG A 178 -2.00 16.93 15.66
CA ARG A 178 -0.94 17.54 16.47
C ARG A 178 0.35 17.67 15.66
N LEU A 179 0.82 16.57 15.06
CA LEU A 179 2.03 16.54 14.24
C LEU A 179 1.90 17.46 13.01
N GLY A 180 0.72 17.56 12.43
CA GLY A 180 0.46 18.48 11.31
C GLY A 180 0.59 19.96 11.68
N ARG A 181 0.34 20.34 12.95
CA ARG A 181 0.45 21.72 13.46
C ARG A 181 1.80 22.03 14.10
N GLU A 182 2.29 21.12 14.92
CA GLU A 182 3.51 21.33 15.72
C GLU A 182 4.78 20.89 14.99
N GLY A 183 4.60 20.09 13.93
CA GLY A 183 5.69 19.45 13.19
C GLY A 183 6.08 18.09 13.76
N ILE A 184 6.76 17.31 12.93
CA ILE A 184 7.41 16.05 13.32
C ILE A 184 8.79 16.42 13.94
N ALA A 185 9.17 15.77 15.04
CA ALA A 185 10.49 15.97 15.63
C ALA A 185 11.60 15.59 14.61
N PRO A 186 12.54 16.49 14.27
CA PRO A 186 13.56 16.21 13.25
C PRO A 186 14.40 14.98 13.56
N GLU A 187 14.73 14.75 14.82
CA GLU A 187 15.53 13.61 15.27
C GLU A 187 14.78 12.28 15.05
N LEU A 188 13.46 12.28 15.27
CA LEU A 188 12.61 11.12 15.00
C LEU A 188 12.58 10.83 13.50
N TRP A 189 12.32 11.86 12.68
CA TRP A 189 12.29 11.75 11.22
C TRP A 189 13.59 11.21 10.65
N GLU A 190 14.73 11.79 11.01
CA GLU A 190 16.03 11.35 10.52
C GLU A 190 16.37 9.92 10.95
N ARG A 191 15.98 9.52 12.16
CA ARG A 191 16.16 8.14 12.64
C ARG A 191 15.34 7.15 11.83
N LEU A 192 14.06 7.46 11.60
CA LEU A 192 13.15 6.60 10.82
C LEU A 192 13.59 6.54 9.36
N LYS A 193 13.98 7.68 8.78
CA LYS A 193 14.51 7.75 7.42
C LYS A 193 15.74 6.86 7.24
N LYS A 194 16.69 6.87 8.17
CA LYS A 194 17.87 6.00 8.15
C LYS A 194 17.49 4.51 8.28
N ALA A 195 16.54 4.20 9.15
CA ALA A 195 16.08 2.82 9.35
C ALA A 195 15.39 2.27 8.10
N ALA A 196 14.48 3.05 7.50
CA ALA A 196 13.79 2.68 6.26
C ALA A 196 14.76 2.49 5.10
N TYR A 197 15.73 3.41 4.92
CA TYR A 197 16.79 3.25 3.91
C TYR A 197 17.59 1.96 4.10
N GLY A 198 18.01 1.66 5.34
CA GLY A 198 18.72 0.43 5.66
C GLY A 198 17.89 -0.83 5.38
N THR A 199 16.58 -0.77 5.55
CA THR A 199 15.67 -1.87 5.21
C THR A 199 15.59 -2.07 3.69
N MET A 200 15.44 -1.01 2.91
CA MET A 200 15.44 -1.10 1.45
C MET A 200 16.75 -1.66 0.89
N VAL A 201 17.90 -1.22 1.42
CA VAL A 201 19.19 -1.77 1.00
C VAL A 201 19.28 -3.27 1.32
N ARG A 202 18.74 -3.71 2.46
CA ARG A 202 18.69 -5.15 2.80
C ARG A 202 17.77 -5.96 1.88
N HIS A 203 16.68 -5.37 1.40
CA HIS A 203 15.79 -6.04 0.44
C HIS A 203 16.48 -6.41 -0.87
N LEU A 204 17.50 -5.67 -1.28
CA LEU A 204 18.31 -6.03 -2.45
C LEU A 204 19.06 -7.39 -2.30
N ASN A 205 19.19 -7.94 -1.09
CA ASN A 205 19.72 -9.29 -0.89
C ASN A 205 18.71 -10.40 -1.29
N SER A 206 17.41 -10.07 -1.35
CA SER A 206 16.38 -10.95 -1.88
C SER A 206 16.25 -10.75 -3.39
N MET A 207 16.64 -11.76 -4.17
CA MET A 207 16.52 -11.71 -5.63
C MET A 207 15.05 -11.68 -6.05
N GLU A 208 14.19 -12.38 -5.32
CA GLU A 208 12.74 -12.40 -5.57
C GLU A 208 12.12 -11.02 -5.35
N ASP A 209 12.33 -10.41 -4.17
CA ASP A 209 11.80 -9.07 -3.86
C ASP A 209 12.34 -8.04 -4.85
N THR A 210 13.61 -8.12 -5.22
CA THR A 210 14.21 -7.24 -6.22
C THR A 210 13.51 -7.37 -7.58
N CYS A 211 13.20 -8.60 -8.03
CA CYS A 211 12.46 -8.82 -9.28
C CYS A 211 11.04 -8.26 -9.22
N ILE A 212 10.34 -8.42 -8.09
CA ILE A 212 8.99 -7.87 -7.88
C ILE A 212 9.03 -6.34 -7.96
N GLU A 213 9.93 -5.71 -7.23
CA GLU A 213 10.08 -4.24 -7.21
C GLU A 213 10.44 -3.67 -8.59
N LEU A 214 11.32 -4.35 -9.35
CA LEU A 214 11.65 -3.97 -10.72
C LEU A 214 10.45 -4.10 -11.67
N ALA A 215 9.64 -5.15 -11.50
CA ALA A 215 8.44 -5.37 -12.30
C ALA A 215 7.37 -4.30 -12.01
N GLU A 216 7.12 -4.00 -10.73
CA GLU A 216 6.19 -2.95 -10.32
C GLU A 216 6.63 -1.58 -10.83
N ALA A 217 7.91 -1.25 -10.68
CA ALA A 217 8.45 0.01 -11.19
C ALA A 217 8.30 0.12 -12.72
N HIS A 218 8.54 -0.97 -13.46
CA HIS A 218 8.33 -1.00 -14.90
C HIS A 218 6.88 -0.65 -15.29
N PHE A 219 5.89 -1.26 -14.65
CA PHE A 219 4.48 -0.99 -14.93
C PHE A 219 4.06 0.43 -14.54
N ASN A 220 4.69 1.00 -13.51
CA ASN A 220 4.45 2.38 -13.08
C ASN A 220 5.25 3.41 -13.90
N GLY A 221 6.14 2.97 -14.80
CA GLY A 221 7.02 3.84 -15.58
C GLY A 221 8.11 4.51 -14.74
N GLU A 222 8.62 3.81 -13.74
CA GLU A 222 9.59 4.26 -12.74
C GLU A 222 10.88 3.44 -12.80
N ASP A 223 11.94 3.95 -12.18
CA ASP A 223 13.19 3.24 -11.96
C ASP A 223 13.36 2.95 -10.47
N TYR A 224 13.16 1.68 -10.07
CA TYR A 224 13.33 1.26 -8.69
C TYR A 224 14.75 1.53 -8.16
N LEU A 225 15.77 1.35 -9.00
CA LEU A 225 17.16 1.52 -8.58
C LEU A 225 17.53 3.00 -8.32
N SER A 226 16.65 3.93 -8.67
CA SER A 226 16.79 5.35 -8.32
C SER A 226 16.40 5.66 -6.86
N PHE A 227 15.94 4.66 -6.07
CA PHE A 227 15.49 4.89 -4.69
C PHE A 227 16.51 5.62 -3.80
N PRO A 228 17.85 5.41 -3.92
CA PRO A 228 18.81 6.12 -3.08
C PRO A 228 18.77 7.65 -3.28
N GLN A 229 18.66 8.09 -4.54
CA GLN A 229 18.58 9.49 -4.91
C GLN A 229 17.23 10.09 -4.45
N ILE A 230 16.14 9.34 -4.66
CA ILE A 230 14.81 9.75 -4.21
C ILE A 230 14.81 9.89 -2.69
N PHE A 231 15.36 8.91 -1.95
CA PHE A 231 15.43 8.95 -0.49
C PHE A 231 16.20 10.17 0.03
N GLN A 232 17.29 10.53 -0.62
CA GLN A 232 18.06 11.74 -0.26
C GLN A 232 17.23 13.01 -0.43
N SER A 233 16.37 13.07 -1.44
CA SER A 233 15.53 14.24 -1.74
C SER A 233 14.30 14.38 -0.86
N ILE A 234 13.93 13.35 -0.09
CA ILE A 234 12.78 13.40 0.81
C ILE A 234 13.11 14.27 2.02
N GLU A 235 12.31 15.31 2.26
CA GLU A 235 12.43 16.25 3.36
C GLU A 235 11.35 16.00 4.42
N LEU A 236 11.56 16.53 5.62
CA LEU A 236 10.59 16.50 6.71
C LEU A 236 9.23 17.10 6.29
N ALA A 237 9.28 18.19 5.53
CA ALA A 237 8.12 18.89 5.02
C ALA A 237 7.21 18.01 4.13
N ASP A 238 7.76 17.01 3.46
CA ASP A 238 6.98 16.06 2.65
C ASP A 238 6.06 15.22 3.54
N GLY A 239 6.62 14.68 4.63
CA GLY A 239 5.85 13.91 5.61
C GLY A 239 4.79 14.74 6.32
N GLU A 240 5.12 15.96 6.73
CA GLU A 240 4.17 16.88 7.35
C GLU A 240 3.04 17.29 6.40
N THR A 241 3.35 17.45 5.11
CA THR A 241 2.35 17.76 4.09
C THR A 241 1.40 16.58 3.90
N LEU A 242 1.93 15.35 3.80
CA LEU A 242 1.12 14.16 3.68
C LEU A 242 0.21 13.96 4.91
N LEU A 243 0.71 14.18 6.13
CA LEU A 243 -0.09 14.14 7.35
C LEU A 243 -1.26 15.12 7.31
N ARG A 244 -1.01 16.38 6.94
CA ARG A 244 -2.04 17.42 6.85
C ARG A 244 -3.08 17.14 5.78
N GLU A 245 -2.69 16.48 4.69
CA GLU A 245 -3.58 16.23 3.57
C GLU A 245 -4.38 14.93 3.69
N TRP A 246 -3.75 13.86 4.21
CA TRP A 246 -4.36 12.53 4.18
C TRP A 246 -4.94 12.09 5.53
N CYS A 247 -4.27 12.42 6.64
CA CYS A 247 -4.65 11.94 7.96
C CYS A 247 -5.67 12.87 8.62
N VAL A 248 -6.76 13.15 7.91
CA VAL A 248 -7.84 14.05 8.32
C VAL A 248 -9.18 13.31 8.36
N GLU A 249 -10.13 13.81 9.14
CA GLU A 249 -11.43 13.20 9.41
C GLU A 249 -12.21 12.86 8.13
N GLU A 250 -12.17 13.74 7.12
CA GLU A 250 -12.92 13.61 5.87
C GLU A 250 -12.37 12.51 4.95
N ARG A 251 -11.12 12.12 5.17
CA ARG A 251 -10.44 11.06 4.42
C ARG A 251 -10.28 9.76 5.19
N THR A 252 -10.83 9.69 6.40
CA THR A 252 -10.65 8.56 7.31
C THR A 252 -11.89 7.70 7.40
N ALA A 253 -11.72 6.39 7.21
CA ALA A 253 -12.76 5.38 7.41
C ALA A 253 -12.29 4.33 8.43
N LEU A 254 -13.20 3.89 9.29
CA LEU A 254 -13.01 2.81 10.25
C LEU A 254 -13.94 1.65 9.90
N SER A 255 -13.36 0.47 9.73
CA SER A 255 -14.11 -0.79 9.64
C SER A 255 -13.88 -1.60 10.92
N VAL A 256 -14.94 -2.12 11.50
CA VAL A 256 -14.89 -2.92 12.73
C VAL A 256 -15.59 -4.25 12.52
N ILE A 257 -14.96 -5.31 12.99
CA ILE A 257 -15.57 -6.63 13.14
C ILE A 257 -15.74 -6.88 14.63
N ASP A 258 -16.98 -6.87 15.08
CA ASP A 258 -17.35 -7.12 16.48
C ASP A 258 -17.50 -8.62 16.74
N PRO A 259 -17.23 -9.10 17.99
CA PRO A 259 -17.55 -10.47 18.40
C PRO A 259 -19.06 -10.77 18.24
N GLU A 260 -19.37 -12.06 18.04
CA GLU A 260 -20.73 -12.57 18.23
C GLU A 260 -21.03 -12.66 19.74
N ASP A 261 -22.27 -12.37 20.14
CA ASP A 261 -22.76 -12.46 21.54
C ASP A 261 -22.72 -13.92 22.06
#